data_76d94c6281b0558cbdec21ce32951306
#
_entry.id   76d94c6281b0558cbdec21ce32951306
#
_cell.length_a   1.000
_cell.length_b   1.000
_cell.length_c   1.000
_cell.angle_alpha   90.00
_cell.angle_beta   90.00
_cell.angle_gamma   90.00
#
_symmetry.space_group_name_H-M   'P 1'
#
loop_
_entity.id
_entity.type
_entity.pdbx_description
1 polymer ?
#
loop_
_entity_poly.entity_id
_entity_poly.type
_entity_poly.pdbx_seq_one_letter_code
_entity_poly.pdbx_strand_id
1 'polypeptide(L)'
;LASKDLNNLSDYREIITALSSNTQTLPLRSMINRLLARAELSIKPECHMGMNIDSYANCTSPLRKCVDFLTHIQIKSILQGKKANMVDSKLLRHIEGKIQNVRKTVSEAENWLAGNYLQRLKLEGFQEFEGIISHINSSGFTVRLTSNGLTGFVDLRKDPEKFSFDKWTASLKSKTRKFQLNQLVRVAFDKVDVKNSFAANFQSVEGCGLEPKD
;
A
#
# COMPACT_ATOMS: atom_id res chain seq x y z
N LEU A 1 16.18 -14.12 14.00
CA LEU A 1 14.94 -13.41 13.64
C LEU A 1 13.66 -14.25 13.92
N ALA A 2 13.74 -15.59 13.90
CA ALA A 2 12.56 -16.48 14.01
C ALA A 2 11.80 -16.41 15.37
N SER A 3 12.38 -15.84 16.41
CA SER A 3 11.78 -15.73 17.75
C SER A 3 11.30 -14.31 18.09
N LYS A 4 11.32 -13.37 17.13
CA LYS A 4 10.99 -11.97 17.38
C LYS A 4 9.53 -11.66 17.11
N ASP A 5 8.92 -10.83 17.97
CA ASP A 5 7.53 -10.40 17.86
C ASP A 5 7.45 -9.05 17.13
N LEU A 6 6.76 -9.00 15.99
CA LEU A 6 6.53 -7.78 15.22
C LEU A 6 5.67 -6.74 15.96
N ASN A 7 4.96 -7.13 17.02
CA ASN A 7 4.19 -6.20 17.85
C ASN A 7 5.07 -5.53 18.92
N ASN A 8 6.28 -6.01 19.13
CA ASN A 8 7.25 -5.40 20.05
C ASN A 8 8.12 -4.40 19.27
N LEU A 9 8.18 -3.15 19.76
CA LEU A 9 8.90 -2.07 19.07
C LEU A 9 10.41 -2.34 18.95
N SER A 10 11.05 -2.92 19.98
CA SER A 10 12.49 -3.21 19.91
C SER A 10 12.80 -4.33 18.90
N ASP A 11 11.98 -5.38 18.88
CA ASP A 11 12.11 -6.49 17.92
C ASP A 11 11.85 -6.02 16.49
N TYR A 12 10.84 -5.17 16.31
CA TYR A 12 10.57 -4.53 15.03
C TYR A 12 11.75 -3.69 14.54
N ARG A 13 12.37 -2.88 15.42
CA ARG A 13 13.57 -2.09 15.11
C ARG A 13 14.71 -2.95 14.59
N GLU A 14 15.02 -4.03 15.29
CA GLU A 14 16.09 -4.94 14.88
C GLU A 14 15.81 -5.63 13.54
N ILE A 15 14.56 -6.09 13.34
CA ILE A 15 14.14 -6.72 12.08
C ILE A 15 14.30 -5.74 10.91
N ILE A 16 13.78 -4.51 11.04
CA ILE A 16 13.83 -3.52 9.96
C ILE A 16 15.26 -3.08 9.69
N THR A 17 16.11 -2.93 10.70
CA THR A 17 17.52 -2.60 10.54
C THR A 17 18.25 -3.71 9.78
N ALA A 18 18.07 -4.96 10.17
CA ALA A 18 18.66 -6.11 9.49
C ALA A 18 18.20 -6.24 8.03
N LEU A 19 16.94 -5.91 7.73
CA LEU A 19 16.40 -5.94 6.37
C LEU A 19 16.82 -4.73 5.52
N SER A 20 17.18 -3.61 6.14
CA SER A 20 17.57 -2.38 5.42
C SER A 20 19.02 -2.43 4.94
N SER A 21 19.84 -3.28 5.54
CA SER A 21 21.27 -3.43 5.19
C SER A 21 21.52 -4.22 3.90
N ASN A 22 20.48 -4.87 3.33
CA ASN A 22 20.66 -5.69 2.13
C ASN A 22 19.54 -5.42 1.11
N THR A 23 19.93 -5.07 -0.11
CA THR A 23 18.99 -4.78 -1.23
C THR A 23 18.15 -5.99 -1.64
N GLN A 24 18.68 -7.20 -1.47
CA GLN A 24 17.93 -8.45 -1.76
C GLN A 24 16.76 -8.68 -0.80
N THR A 25 16.74 -8.02 0.36
CA THR A 25 15.67 -8.14 1.36
C THR A 25 14.56 -7.08 1.22
N LEU A 26 14.64 -6.17 0.25
CA LEU A 26 13.60 -5.16 -0.01
C LEU A 26 12.18 -5.74 -0.15
N PRO A 27 11.96 -6.90 -0.82
CA PRO A 27 10.64 -7.53 -0.87
C PRO A 27 10.10 -7.89 0.51
N LEU A 28 10.93 -8.42 1.40
CA LEU A 28 10.54 -8.81 2.75
C LEU A 28 10.13 -7.59 3.60
N ARG A 29 10.85 -6.48 3.48
CA ARG A 29 10.47 -5.22 4.14
C ARG A 29 9.08 -4.74 3.69
N SER A 30 8.79 -4.80 2.41
CA SER A 30 7.47 -4.46 1.86
C SER A 30 6.36 -5.38 2.42
N MET A 31 6.65 -6.66 2.58
CA MET A 31 5.72 -7.63 3.18
C MET A 31 5.47 -7.34 4.66
N ILE A 32 6.51 -7.08 5.44
CA ILE A 32 6.40 -6.75 6.88
C ILE A 32 5.56 -5.48 7.07
N ASN A 33 5.83 -4.42 6.29
CA ASN A 33 5.06 -3.18 6.38
C ASN A 33 3.56 -3.37 6.11
N ARG A 34 3.17 -4.40 5.37
CA ARG A 34 1.76 -4.76 5.13
C ARG A 34 1.12 -5.57 6.25
N LEU A 35 1.94 -6.28 7.03
CA LEU A 35 1.48 -7.03 8.19
C LEU A 35 1.25 -6.11 9.40
N LEU A 36 1.85 -4.92 9.40
CA LEU A 36 1.61 -3.93 10.45
C LEU A 36 0.16 -3.46 10.43
N ALA A 37 -0.42 -3.36 11.61
CA ALA A 37 -1.73 -2.74 11.79
C ALA A 37 -1.72 -1.29 11.27
N ARG A 38 -2.86 -0.84 10.78
CA ARG A 38 -3.01 0.57 10.42
C ARG A 38 -2.91 1.42 11.68
N ALA A 39 -2.33 2.62 11.53
CA ALA A 39 -2.32 3.59 12.61
C ALA A 39 -3.75 3.95 13.03
N GLU A 40 -4.03 3.83 14.31
CA GLU A 40 -5.30 4.16 14.95
C GLU A 40 -5.13 5.42 15.81
N LEU A 41 -6.23 6.13 16.03
CA LEU A 41 -6.25 7.27 16.95
C LEU A 41 -6.52 6.78 18.37
N SER A 42 -5.65 7.10 19.31
CA SER A 42 -5.79 6.75 20.72
C SER A 42 -5.85 7.99 21.61
N ILE A 43 -6.59 7.88 22.71
CA ILE A 43 -6.56 8.86 23.81
C ILE A 43 -5.41 8.58 24.80
N LYS A 44 -4.75 7.44 24.65
CA LYS A 44 -3.59 7.05 25.45
C LYS A 44 -2.32 7.21 24.63
N PRO A 45 -1.20 7.56 25.26
CA PRO A 45 0.10 7.53 24.60
C PRO A 45 0.42 6.10 24.14
N GLU A 46 0.70 5.93 22.87
CA GLU A 46 1.06 4.64 22.28
C GLU A 46 2.18 4.84 21.27
N CYS A 47 2.95 3.77 21.00
CA CYS A 47 4.07 3.82 20.08
C CYS A 47 3.58 3.91 18.62
N HIS A 48 4.36 4.60 17.81
CA HIS A 48 4.17 4.63 16.35
C HIS A 48 5.20 3.71 15.68
N MET A 49 4.84 2.44 15.47
CA MET A 49 5.74 1.41 14.92
C MET A 49 6.44 1.85 13.63
N GLY A 50 5.69 2.37 12.66
CA GLY A 50 6.25 2.78 11.36
C GLY A 50 7.24 3.94 11.43
N MET A 51 7.18 4.80 12.46
CA MET A 51 8.13 5.89 12.72
C MET A 51 9.18 5.53 13.75
N ASN A 52 9.05 4.38 14.39
CA ASN A 52 9.98 3.89 15.37
C ASN A 52 10.13 4.81 16.61
N ILE A 53 9.03 5.36 17.11
CA ILE A 53 8.99 6.24 18.28
C ILE A 53 7.98 5.74 19.31
N ASP A 54 8.30 5.95 20.59
CA ASP A 54 7.52 5.42 21.71
C ASP A 54 6.19 6.16 21.94
N SER A 55 6.12 7.43 21.57
CA SER A 55 4.91 8.24 21.65
C SER A 55 4.82 9.20 20.49
N TYR A 56 3.64 9.33 19.92
CA TYR A 56 3.41 10.20 18.77
C TYR A 56 2.11 10.99 18.91
N ALA A 57 2.16 12.27 18.60
CA ALA A 57 0.98 13.12 18.48
C ALA A 57 0.96 13.89 17.17
N ASN A 58 -0.20 13.96 16.54
CA ASN A 58 -0.40 14.75 15.34
C ASN A 58 -0.61 16.23 15.72
N CYS A 59 0.25 17.14 15.25
CA CYS A 59 0.13 18.58 15.55
C CYS A 59 0.60 19.53 14.43
N THR A 60 1.12 19.00 13.32
CA THR A 60 1.84 19.81 12.31
C THR A 60 0.96 20.49 11.28
N SER A 61 -0.31 20.12 11.14
CA SER A 61 -1.19 20.60 10.08
C SER A 61 -2.62 20.92 10.55
N PRO A 62 -2.82 21.78 11.57
CA PRO A 62 -4.13 22.02 12.19
C PRO A 62 -5.18 22.63 11.24
N LEU A 63 -4.76 23.33 10.17
CA LEU A 63 -5.68 23.96 9.22
C LEU A 63 -6.41 22.95 8.32
N ARG A 64 -5.86 21.73 8.13
CA ARG A 64 -6.42 20.72 7.22
C ARG A 64 -6.64 19.36 7.85
N LYS A 65 -6.12 19.13 9.05
CA LYS A 65 -6.28 17.88 9.78
C LYS A 65 -7.00 18.11 11.10
N CYS A 66 -8.21 17.58 11.22
CA CYS A 66 -9.04 17.72 12.41
C CYS A 66 -8.34 17.23 13.69
N VAL A 67 -7.57 16.13 13.61
CA VAL A 67 -6.84 15.57 14.75
C VAL A 67 -5.78 16.54 15.25
N ASP A 68 -5.02 17.13 14.35
CA ASP A 68 -3.98 18.12 14.68
C ASP A 68 -4.62 19.35 15.35
N PHE A 69 -5.78 19.80 14.84
CA PHE A 69 -6.54 20.91 15.42
C PHE A 69 -7.00 20.59 16.86
N LEU A 70 -7.53 19.38 17.09
CA LEU A 70 -7.91 18.94 18.43
C LEU A 70 -6.71 18.91 19.39
N THR A 71 -5.55 18.47 18.92
CA THR A 71 -4.30 18.52 19.73
C THR A 71 -3.94 19.96 20.09
N HIS A 72 -4.03 20.92 19.16
CA HIS A 72 -3.78 22.32 19.46
C HIS A 72 -4.76 22.91 20.49
N ILE A 73 -6.05 22.56 20.42
CA ILE A 73 -7.04 22.99 21.45
C ILE A 73 -6.64 22.49 22.83
N GLN A 74 -6.21 21.23 22.93
CA GLN A 74 -5.78 20.64 24.21
C GLN A 74 -4.52 21.32 24.76
N ILE A 75 -3.51 21.51 23.92
CA ILE A 75 -2.26 22.21 24.28
C ILE A 75 -2.60 23.64 24.78
N LYS A 76 -3.43 24.38 24.03
CA LYS A 76 -3.87 25.71 24.43
C LYS A 76 -4.56 25.74 25.80
N SER A 77 -5.43 24.76 26.05
CA SER A 77 -6.13 24.63 27.36
C SER A 77 -5.14 24.42 28.51
N ILE A 78 -4.15 23.54 28.30
CA ILE A 78 -3.10 23.26 29.30
C ILE A 78 -2.26 24.52 29.56
N LEU A 79 -1.81 25.22 28.52
CA LEU A 79 -1.03 26.45 28.66
C LEU A 79 -1.80 27.58 29.36
N GLN A 80 -3.12 27.57 29.30
CA GLN A 80 -3.99 28.52 30.04
C GLN A 80 -4.29 28.08 31.48
N GLY A 81 -3.66 26.99 31.96
CA GLY A 81 -3.93 26.43 33.30
C GLY A 81 -5.31 25.80 33.41
N LYS A 82 -6.01 25.57 32.30
CA LYS A 82 -7.32 24.89 32.31
C LYS A 82 -7.12 23.38 32.18
N LYS A 83 -8.10 22.62 32.70
CA LYS A 83 -8.14 21.18 32.46
C LYS A 83 -8.29 20.93 30.95
N ALA A 84 -7.45 20.07 30.38
CA ALA A 84 -7.58 19.67 28.98
C ALA A 84 -8.98 19.08 28.76
N ASN A 85 -9.67 19.56 27.71
CA ASN A 85 -10.94 18.95 27.32
C ASN A 85 -10.65 17.54 26.81
N MET A 86 -11.11 16.54 27.57
CA MET A 86 -10.95 15.15 27.19
C MET A 86 -11.70 14.90 25.88
N VAL A 87 -10.99 14.51 24.86
CA VAL A 87 -11.58 14.03 23.62
C VAL A 87 -12.16 12.64 23.92
N ASP A 88 -13.45 12.47 23.63
CA ASP A 88 -14.13 11.18 23.81
C ASP A 88 -13.69 10.17 22.74
N SER A 89 -13.53 8.92 23.14
CA SER A 89 -13.23 7.80 22.24
C SER A 89 -14.28 7.63 21.12
N LYS A 90 -15.54 8.01 21.39
CA LYS A 90 -16.62 7.99 20.39
C LYS A 90 -16.36 9.02 19.28
N LEU A 91 -15.92 10.22 19.67
CA LEU A 91 -15.54 11.28 18.71
C LEU A 91 -14.34 10.84 17.87
N LEU A 92 -13.32 10.24 18.46
CA LEU A 92 -12.16 9.73 17.71
C LEU A 92 -12.56 8.69 16.68
N ARG A 93 -13.35 7.69 17.05
CA ARG A 93 -13.85 6.69 16.09
C ARG A 93 -14.66 7.31 14.96
N HIS A 94 -15.49 8.33 15.27
CA HIS A 94 -16.23 9.06 14.23
C HIS A 94 -15.29 9.78 13.27
N ILE A 95 -14.26 10.45 13.78
CA ILE A 95 -13.24 11.14 12.96
C ILE A 95 -12.47 10.14 12.11
N GLU A 96 -12.05 9.00 12.66
CA GLU A 96 -11.37 7.93 11.90
C GLU A 96 -12.22 7.43 10.74
N GLY A 97 -13.50 7.15 10.99
CA GLY A 97 -14.42 6.74 9.93
C GLY A 97 -14.54 7.78 8.82
N LYS A 98 -14.60 9.07 9.17
CA LYS A 98 -14.62 10.16 8.17
C LYS A 98 -13.31 10.26 7.40
N ILE A 99 -12.16 10.13 8.06
CA ILE A 99 -10.85 10.14 7.42
C ILE A 99 -10.72 8.96 6.43
N GLN A 100 -11.17 7.77 6.82
CA GLN A 100 -11.15 6.60 5.94
C GLN A 100 -12.04 6.79 4.71
N ASN A 101 -13.25 7.34 4.88
CA ASN A 101 -14.14 7.63 3.77
C ASN A 101 -13.55 8.64 2.79
N VAL A 102 -12.96 9.74 3.30
CA VAL A 102 -12.28 10.74 2.46
C VAL A 102 -11.11 10.10 1.70
N ARG A 103 -10.27 9.31 2.35
CA ARG A 103 -9.16 8.60 1.69
C ARG A 103 -9.64 7.68 0.58
N LYS A 104 -10.73 6.95 0.82
CA LYS A 104 -11.34 6.09 -0.19
C LYS A 104 -11.80 6.90 -1.40
N THR A 105 -12.56 7.99 -1.18
CA THR A 105 -13.06 8.85 -2.25
C THR A 105 -11.92 9.47 -3.05
N VAL A 106 -10.87 9.95 -2.39
CA VAL A 106 -9.67 10.50 -3.07
C VAL A 106 -9.01 9.43 -3.93
N SER A 107 -8.81 8.21 -3.38
CA SER A 107 -8.22 7.10 -4.14
C SER A 107 -9.08 6.70 -5.34
N GLU A 108 -10.41 6.72 -5.21
CA GLU A 108 -11.32 6.46 -6.33
C GLU A 108 -11.21 7.52 -7.43
N ALA A 109 -11.11 8.80 -7.04
CA ALA A 109 -10.91 9.90 -7.99
C ALA A 109 -9.53 9.80 -8.71
N GLU A 110 -8.47 9.48 -7.97
CA GLU A 110 -7.13 9.26 -8.53
C GLU A 110 -7.13 8.07 -9.50
N ASN A 111 -7.77 6.96 -9.14
CA ASN A 111 -7.90 5.80 -10.02
C ASN A 111 -8.70 6.11 -11.29
N TRP A 112 -9.77 6.89 -11.16
CA TRP A 112 -10.56 7.33 -12.31
C TRP A 112 -9.74 8.20 -13.27
N LEU A 113 -8.97 9.16 -12.75
CA LEU A 113 -8.08 9.99 -13.54
C LEU A 113 -7.00 9.16 -14.22
N ALA A 114 -6.37 8.23 -13.48
CA ALA A 114 -5.36 7.32 -14.01
C ALA A 114 -5.93 6.44 -15.14
N GLY A 115 -7.14 5.91 -14.95
CA GLY A 115 -7.83 5.12 -15.95
C GLY A 115 -8.11 5.87 -17.24
N ASN A 116 -8.62 7.12 -17.13
CA ASN A 116 -8.85 7.98 -18.28
C ASN A 116 -7.54 8.32 -19.01
N TYR A 117 -6.47 8.57 -18.27
CA TYR A 117 -5.16 8.83 -18.87
C TYR A 117 -4.63 7.60 -19.63
N LEU A 118 -4.71 6.40 -19.05
CA LEU A 118 -4.29 5.17 -19.73
C LEU A 118 -5.15 4.86 -20.97
N GLN A 119 -6.46 5.14 -20.89
CA GLN A 119 -7.34 4.98 -22.05
C GLN A 119 -6.98 5.93 -23.18
N ARG A 120 -6.62 7.17 -22.86
CA ARG A 120 -6.13 8.13 -23.84
C ARG A 120 -4.83 7.67 -24.48
N LEU A 121 -3.84 7.23 -23.71
CA LEU A 121 -2.59 6.67 -24.24
C LEU A 121 -2.84 5.50 -25.17
N LYS A 122 -3.78 4.61 -24.84
CA LYS A 122 -4.16 3.49 -25.72
C LYS A 122 -4.71 3.98 -27.05
N LEU A 123 -5.53 5.05 -27.07
CA LEU A 123 -6.03 5.67 -28.30
C LEU A 123 -4.93 6.34 -29.13
N GLU A 124 -3.89 6.86 -28.46
CA GLU A 124 -2.70 7.45 -29.10
C GLU A 124 -1.72 6.39 -29.64
N GLY A 125 -2.03 5.09 -29.47
CA GLY A 125 -1.25 3.96 -30.02
C GLY A 125 -0.27 3.31 -29.05
N PHE A 126 -0.23 3.74 -27.78
CA PHE A 126 0.57 3.07 -26.76
C PHE A 126 -0.14 1.79 -26.31
N GLN A 127 0.40 0.63 -26.70
CA GLN A 127 -0.21 -0.67 -26.42
C GLN A 127 0.40 -1.36 -25.21
N GLU A 128 1.70 -1.18 -24.97
CA GLU A 128 2.45 -1.87 -23.93
C GLU A 128 3.15 -0.88 -23.00
N PHE A 129 3.24 -1.28 -21.74
CA PHE A 129 3.88 -0.53 -20.68
C PHE A 129 4.83 -1.44 -19.91
N GLU A 130 5.99 -0.91 -19.54
CA GLU A 130 6.87 -1.56 -18.58
C GLU A 130 6.48 -1.19 -17.17
N GLY A 131 6.55 -2.16 -16.27
CA GLY A 131 6.23 -1.95 -14.87
C GLY A 131 6.88 -2.99 -13.97
N ILE A 132 6.83 -2.71 -12.67
CA ILE A 132 7.40 -3.57 -11.62
C ILE A 132 6.25 -4.16 -10.81
N ILE A 133 6.31 -5.45 -10.56
CA ILE A 133 5.35 -6.14 -9.70
C ILE A 133 5.49 -5.61 -8.27
N SER A 134 4.48 -4.91 -7.80
CA SER A 134 4.45 -4.28 -6.47
C SER A 134 3.68 -5.09 -5.43
N HIS A 135 2.79 -5.97 -5.86
CA HIS A 135 2.01 -6.85 -5.01
C HIS A 135 1.60 -8.12 -5.75
N ILE A 136 1.53 -9.24 -5.02
CA ILE A 136 1.07 -10.53 -5.53
C ILE A 136 0.07 -11.14 -4.54
N ASN A 137 -0.98 -11.73 -5.07
CA ASN A 137 -1.95 -12.54 -4.34
C ASN A 137 -2.36 -13.76 -5.17
N SER A 138 -3.24 -14.60 -4.64
CA SER A 138 -3.71 -15.82 -5.32
C SER A 138 -4.48 -15.57 -6.63
N SER A 139 -4.98 -14.37 -6.86
CA SER A 139 -5.77 -14.00 -8.05
C SER A 139 -4.92 -13.38 -9.16
N GLY A 140 -3.72 -12.89 -8.84
CA GLY A 140 -2.87 -12.19 -9.79
C GLY A 140 -1.87 -11.26 -9.11
N PHE A 141 -1.48 -10.20 -9.81
CA PHE A 141 -0.49 -9.27 -9.29
C PHE A 141 -0.80 -7.82 -9.65
N THR A 142 -0.35 -6.89 -8.82
CA THR A 142 -0.40 -5.45 -9.09
C THR A 142 0.92 -4.99 -9.69
N VAL A 143 0.85 -4.28 -10.79
CA VAL A 143 1.99 -3.66 -11.47
C VAL A 143 1.98 -2.16 -11.20
N ARG A 144 3.15 -1.61 -10.93
CA ARG A 144 3.41 -0.18 -10.94
C ARG A 144 4.23 0.17 -12.16
N LEU A 145 3.67 0.99 -13.05
CA LEU A 145 4.33 1.42 -14.28
C LEU A 145 5.59 2.22 -13.97
N THR A 146 6.67 1.96 -14.71
CA THR A 146 7.97 2.64 -14.50
C THR A 146 7.96 4.07 -14.99
N SER A 147 7.18 4.35 -16.04
CA SER A 147 7.13 5.65 -16.70
C SER A 147 6.44 6.75 -15.89
N ASN A 148 5.38 6.41 -15.14
CA ASN A 148 4.50 7.40 -14.49
C ASN A 148 4.04 7.01 -13.08
N GLY A 149 4.43 5.81 -12.60
CA GLY A 149 4.09 5.30 -11.28
C GLY A 149 2.64 4.85 -11.11
N LEU A 150 1.81 4.89 -12.15
CA LEU A 150 0.43 4.39 -12.09
C LEU A 150 0.40 2.90 -11.78
N THR A 151 -0.62 2.49 -11.07
CA THR A 151 -0.79 1.09 -10.67
C THR A 151 -2.02 0.49 -11.31
N GLY A 152 -1.94 -0.80 -11.63
CA GLY A 152 -3.07 -1.58 -12.11
C GLY A 152 -2.90 -3.06 -11.79
N PHE A 153 -3.98 -3.81 -11.92
CA PHE A 153 -4.04 -5.22 -11.56
C PHE A 153 -4.08 -6.11 -12.79
N VAL A 154 -3.28 -7.19 -12.77
CA VAL A 154 -3.31 -8.28 -13.74
C VAL A 154 -4.03 -9.46 -13.11
N ASP A 155 -5.22 -9.79 -13.61
CA ASP A 155 -6.04 -10.90 -13.13
C ASP A 155 -5.67 -12.19 -13.88
N LEU A 156 -4.93 -13.07 -13.22
CA LEU A 156 -4.50 -14.35 -13.77
C LEU A 156 -5.54 -15.47 -13.66
N ARG A 157 -6.71 -15.23 -13.06
CA ARG A 157 -7.81 -16.21 -13.04
C ARG A 157 -8.40 -16.45 -14.42
N LYS A 158 -8.22 -15.48 -15.33
CA LYS A 158 -8.66 -15.53 -16.73
C LYS A 158 -7.58 -16.03 -17.69
N ASP A 159 -6.38 -16.24 -17.17
CA ASP A 159 -5.27 -16.76 -17.97
C ASP A 159 -5.50 -18.24 -18.29
N PRO A 160 -5.14 -18.71 -19.53
CA PRO A 160 -5.24 -20.13 -19.90
C PRO A 160 -4.45 -21.05 -18.98
N GLU A 161 -3.34 -20.57 -18.42
CA GLU A 161 -2.54 -21.34 -17.48
C GLU A 161 -3.04 -21.16 -16.05
N LYS A 162 -3.04 -22.27 -15.30
CA LYS A 162 -3.35 -22.24 -13.86
C LYS A 162 -2.09 -21.87 -13.08
N PHE A 163 -2.19 -20.84 -12.25
CA PHE A 163 -1.13 -20.40 -11.36
C PHE A 163 -1.35 -20.90 -9.93
N SER A 164 -0.29 -21.39 -9.31
CA SER A 164 -0.24 -21.65 -7.87
C SER A 164 0.42 -20.50 -7.15
N PHE A 165 -0.19 -20.05 -6.06
CA PHE A 165 0.36 -18.96 -5.23
C PHE A 165 1.17 -19.53 -4.08
N ASP A 166 2.43 -19.14 -4.00
CA ASP A 166 3.29 -19.40 -2.86
C ASP A 166 3.36 -18.13 -1.99
N LYS A 167 2.72 -18.18 -0.83
CA LYS A 167 2.68 -17.06 0.11
C LYS A 167 4.02 -16.74 0.76
N TRP A 168 4.91 -17.73 0.87
CA TRP A 168 6.20 -17.57 1.53
C TRP A 168 7.22 -16.85 0.66
N THR A 169 7.22 -17.15 -0.61
CA THR A 169 8.09 -16.49 -1.60
C THR A 169 7.38 -15.31 -2.30
N ALA A 170 6.09 -15.07 -1.98
CA ALA A 170 5.24 -14.09 -2.65
C ALA A 170 5.37 -14.21 -4.18
N SER A 171 5.15 -15.43 -4.69
CA SER A 171 5.29 -15.76 -6.10
C SER A 171 4.09 -16.53 -6.64
N LEU A 172 3.81 -16.33 -7.91
CA LEU A 172 2.85 -17.11 -8.69
C LEU A 172 3.62 -17.94 -9.72
N LYS A 173 3.36 -19.24 -9.76
CA LYS A 173 4.03 -20.18 -10.66
C LYS A 173 3.00 -20.98 -11.47
N SER A 174 3.24 -21.10 -12.76
CA SER A 174 2.57 -22.05 -13.66
C SER A 174 3.57 -23.09 -14.16
N LYS A 175 3.23 -23.83 -15.19
CA LYS A 175 4.15 -24.77 -15.84
C LYS A 175 5.27 -24.07 -16.61
N THR A 176 5.00 -22.87 -17.18
CA THR A 176 5.91 -22.16 -18.08
C THR A 176 6.32 -20.80 -17.58
N ARG A 177 5.54 -20.18 -16.67
CA ARG A 177 5.73 -18.79 -16.22
C ARG A 177 5.83 -18.67 -14.71
N LYS A 178 6.64 -17.72 -14.28
CA LYS A 178 6.80 -17.34 -12.87
C LYS A 178 6.75 -15.84 -12.72
N PHE A 179 5.99 -15.38 -11.74
CA PHE A 179 5.90 -13.98 -11.33
C PHE A 179 6.30 -13.82 -9.87
N GLN A 180 7.14 -12.84 -9.58
CA GLN A 180 7.61 -12.57 -8.21
C GLN A 180 7.68 -11.06 -7.94
N LEU A 181 7.71 -10.69 -6.67
CA LEU A 181 7.84 -9.29 -6.27
C LEU A 181 9.08 -8.64 -6.87
N ASN A 182 8.96 -7.36 -7.22
CA ASN A 182 10.00 -6.52 -7.86
C ASN A 182 10.44 -6.99 -9.25
N GLN A 183 9.79 -7.99 -9.84
CA GLN A 183 10.08 -8.40 -11.21
C GLN A 183 9.61 -7.31 -12.19
N LEU A 184 10.45 -7.01 -13.17
CA LEU A 184 10.08 -6.18 -14.32
C LEU A 184 9.19 -7.00 -15.27
N VAL A 185 8.09 -6.42 -15.68
CA VAL A 185 7.11 -7.07 -16.57
C VAL A 185 6.58 -6.08 -17.60
N ARG A 186 6.18 -6.60 -18.76
CA ARG A 186 5.42 -5.85 -19.76
C ARG A 186 3.94 -6.16 -19.65
N VAL A 187 3.12 -5.14 -19.66
CA VAL A 187 1.67 -5.23 -19.53
C VAL A 187 0.97 -4.34 -20.54
N ALA A 188 -0.19 -4.78 -21.00
CA ALA A 188 -1.07 -3.98 -21.84
C ALA A 188 -2.27 -3.49 -21.04
N PHE A 189 -2.68 -2.23 -21.20
CA PHE A 189 -3.88 -1.71 -20.56
C PHE A 189 -5.13 -2.34 -21.19
N ASP A 190 -5.95 -2.98 -20.36
CA ASP A 190 -7.22 -3.58 -20.77
C ASP A 190 -8.36 -2.57 -20.63
N LYS A 191 -8.76 -2.30 -19.39
CA LYS A 191 -9.91 -1.44 -19.07
C LYS A 191 -9.85 -0.93 -17.61
N VAL A 192 -10.76 0.00 -17.31
CA VAL A 192 -11.04 0.44 -15.93
C VAL A 192 -12.12 -0.44 -15.32
N ASP A 193 -11.90 -0.96 -14.13
CA ASP A 193 -12.91 -1.68 -13.37
C ASP A 193 -13.72 -0.71 -12.49
N VAL A 194 -14.86 -0.28 -12.99
CA VAL A 194 -15.77 0.65 -12.30
C VAL A 194 -16.31 0.05 -10.99
N LYS A 195 -16.49 -1.26 -10.93
CA LYS A 195 -16.99 -1.95 -9.73
C LYS A 195 -15.95 -2.04 -8.62
N ASN A 196 -14.67 -2.01 -8.99
CA ASN A 196 -13.56 -2.07 -8.06
C ASN A 196 -12.84 -0.71 -7.97
N SER A 197 -13.59 0.31 -7.53
CA SER A 197 -13.07 1.65 -7.26
C SER A 197 -12.26 2.26 -8.41
N PHE A 198 -12.69 2.03 -9.65
CA PHE A 198 -12.05 2.49 -10.89
C PHE A 198 -10.59 2.00 -11.07
N ALA A 199 -10.24 0.85 -10.49
CA ALA A 199 -8.91 0.29 -10.66
C ALA A 199 -8.61 -0.01 -12.15
N ALA A 200 -7.39 0.33 -12.58
CA ALA A 200 -6.92 -0.03 -13.91
C ALA A 200 -6.61 -1.53 -13.98
N ASN A 201 -7.16 -2.22 -14.97
CA ASN A 201 -6.82 -3.61 -15.26
C ASN A 201 -5.81 -3.67 -16.41
N PHE A 202 -4.84 -4.57 -16.24
CA PHE A 202 -3.84 -4.88 -17.23
C PHE A 202 -3.91 -6.34 -17.65
N GLN A 203 -3.36 -6.64 -18.81
CA GLN A 203 -3.09 -8.00 -19.28
C GLN A 203 -1.58 -8.20 -19.39
N SER A 204 -1.08 -9.39 -19.05
CA SER A 204 0.32 -9.74 -19.29
C SER A 204 0.56 -9.92 -20.79
N VAL A 205 1.65 -9.32 -21.29
CA VAL A 205 2.05 -9.49 -22.68
C VAL A 205 2.71 -10.88 -22.87
N GLU A 206 2.61 -11.45 -24.03
CA GLU A 206 3.27 -12.73 -24.39
C GLU A 206 4.78 -12.67 -24.08
N GLY A 207 5.29 -13.73 -23.49
CA GLY A 207 6.69 -13.80 -23.03
C GLY A 207 6.95 -13.16 -21.66
N CYS A 208 5.94 -12.53 -21.04
CA CYS A 208 6.07 -11.96 -19.73
C CYS A 208 6.14 -13.08 -18.66
N GLY A 209 7.13 -13.01 -17.78
CA GLY A 209 7.29 -13.97 -16.68
C GLY A 209 7.95 -15.31 -17.08
N LEU A 210 8.47 -15.45 -18.30
CA LEU A 210 9.29 -16.60 -18.67
C LEU A 210 10.56 -16.62 -17.81
N GLU A 211 10.91 -17.79 -17.29
CA GLU A 211 12.24 -17.99 -16.70
C GLU A 211 13.28 -17.91 -17.82
N PRO A 212 14.45 -17.27 -17.59
CA PRO A 212 15.54 -17.40 -18.53
C PRO A 212 15.83 -18.89 -18.73
N LYS A 213 15.88 -19.32 -19.98
CA LYS A 213 16.38 -20.66 -20.31
C LYS A 213 17.87 -20.64 -19.98
N ASP A 214 18.25 -21.43 -18.97
CA ASP A 214 19.66 -21.74 -18.70
C ASP A 214 20.33 -22.37 -19.92
#